data_a7487cc82a7d199506581d8c8e244bf6
#
_entry.id   a7487cc82a7d199506581d8c8e244bf6
#
_cell.length_a   1.000
_cell.length_b   1.000
_cell.length_c   1.000
_cell.angle_alpha   90.00
_cell.angle_beta   90.00
_cell.angle_gamma   90.00
#
_symmetry.space_group_name_H-M   'P 1'
#
loop_
_entity.id
_entity.type
_entity.pdbx_description
1 polymer ?
#
loop_
_entity_poly.entity_id
_entity_poly.type
_entity_poly.pdbx_seq_one_letter_code
_entity_poly.pdbx_strand_id
1 'polypeptide(L)'
;MKFLKLLLIFINCTLLTFSKAYSQELQARFQDWSVFKTERGDKVVCYIASTPIKSEGNFDKRGEPFFLVTNIDNDADEISSSSGFIYSKTSNVELTFGIKKYYLFPYKTVAWANDKNDDADIIKEMQNNAEMIVSGVARDGKIAIDKYSLIGFVHSYKKLKEICQNIH
;
A
#
# COMPACT_ATOMS: atom_id res chain seq x y z
N MET A 1 56.95 -9.83 -48.80
CA MET A 1 56.08 -8.83 -48.25
C MET A 1 54.99 -9.57 -47.46
N LYS A 2 55.07 -9.61 -46.11
CA LYS A 2 54.14 -10.35 -45.24
C LYS A 2 53.16 -9.33 -44.64
N PHE A 3 51.89 -9.38 -45.02
CA PHE A 3 50.82 -8.58 -44.44
C PHE A 3 50.44 -9.17 -43.09
N LEU A 4 50.77 -8.47 -42.00
CA LEU A 4 50.38 -8.77 -40.65
C LEU A 4 48.96 -8.24 -40.43
N LYS A 5 47.94 -9.12 -40.43
CA LYS A 5 46.56 -8.77 -40.07
C LYS A 5 46.48 -8.66 -38.54
N LEU A 6 46.38 -7.43 -38.05
CA LEU A 6 46.11 -7.14 -36.64
C LEU A 6 44.63 -7.37 -36.37
N LEU A 7 44.28 -8.46 -35.66
CA LEU A 7 42.94 -8.79 -35.25
C LEU A 7 42.63 -8.03 -33.95
N LEU A 8 41.90 -6.91 -34.06
CA LEU A 8 41.36 -6.16 -32.93
C LEU A 8 40.15 -6.92 -32.36
N ILE A 9 40.40 -7.64 -31.28
CA ILE A 9 39.28 -8.24 -30.46
C ILE A 9 38.70 -7.12 -29.62
N PHE A 10 37.53 -6.59 -30.01
CA PHE A 10 36.72 -5.75 -29.17
C PHE A 10 36.07 -6.61 -28.07
N ILE A 11 36.66 -6.58 -26.88
CA ILE A 11 36.03 -7.11 -25.66
C ILE A 11 34.94 -6.13 -25.27
N ASN A 12 33.74 -6.45 -25.70
CA ASN A 12 32.53 -5.72 -25.28
C ASN A 12 32.19 -6.14 -23.84
N CYS A 13 32.77 -5.43 -22.86
CA CYS A 13 32.50 -5.62 -21.45
C CYS A 13 31.10 -5.00 -21.18
N THR A 14 30.05 -5.78 -21.39
CA THR A 14 28.69 -5.43 -20.97
C THR A 14 28.68 -5.39 -19.44
N LEU A 15 28.73 -4.19 -18.87
CA LEU A 15 28.44 -3.94 -17.45
C LEU A 15 27.00 -4.37 -17.18
N LEU A 16 26.83 -5.60 -16.69
CA LEU A 16 25.58 -6.06 -16.11
C LEU A 16 25.34 -5.26 -14.82
N THR A 17 24.59 -4.17 -14.93
CA THR A 17 24.03 -3.48 -13.77
C THR A 17 23.01 -4.39 -13.13
N PHE A 18 23.37 -5.06 -12.04
CA PHE A 18 22.42 -5.77 -11.18
C PHE A 18 21.54 -4.72 -10.51
N SER A 19 20.39 -4.44 -11.11
CA SER A 19 19.32 -3.75 -10.43
C SER A 19 18.83 -4.67 -9.30
N LYS A 20 19.01 -4.26 -8.03
CA LYS A 20 18.39 -4.94 -6.90
C LYS A 20 16.87 -4.82 -7.10
N ALA A 21 16.23 -5.91 -7.53
CA ALA A 21 14.78 -6.01 -7.50
C ALA A 21 14.37 -6.12 -6.04
N TYR A 22 13.70 -5.10 -5.52
CA TYR A 22 13.08 -5.16 -4.20
C TYR A 22 11.92 -6.15 -4.29
N SER A 23 12.09 -7.32 -3.70
CA SER A 23 11.06 -8.34 -3.66
C SER A 23 10.13 -8.06 -2.48
N GLN A 24 8.84 -7.94 -2.76
CA GLN A 24 7.81 -8.00 -1.74
C GLN A 24 7.67 -9.47 -1.30
N GLU A 25 7.88 -9.73 -0.02
CA GLU A 25 7.75 -11.08 0.53
C GLU A 25 6.45 -11.20 1.32
N LEU A 26 5.56 -12.09 0.86
CA LEU A 26 4.35 -12.43 1.59
C LEU A 26 4.72 -13.25 2.83
N GLN A 27 4.47 -12.69 4.02
CA GLN A 27 4.79 -13.31 5.31
C GLN A 27 3.64 -14.16 5.85
N ALA A 28 2.40 -13.71 5.65
CA ALA A 28 1.20 -14.41 6.11
C ALA A 28 -0.05 -13.87 5.38
N ARG A 29 -1.12 -14.65 5.46
CA ARG A 29 -2.46 -14.21 5.07
C ARG A 29 -3.48 -14.66 6.11
N PHE A 30 -4.33 -13.73 6.53
CA PHE A 30 -5.41 -13.97 7.47
C PHE A 30 -6.72 -13.47 6.84
N GLN A 31 -7.51 -14.40 6.30
CA GLN A 31 -8.75 -14.11 5.61
C GLN A 31 -8.56 -13.06 4.48
N ASP A 32 -9.11 -11.85 4.66
CA ASP A 32 -9.11 -10.78 3.65
C ASP A 32 -7.88 -9.86 3.74
N TRP A 33 -6.93 -10.16 4.66
CA TRP A 33 -5.73 -9.37 4.88
C TRP A 33 -4.45 -10.16 4.65
N SER A 34 -3.51 -9.56 3.92
CA SER A 34 -2.18 -10.14 3.64
C SER A 34 -1.09 -9.30 4.30
N VAL A 35 -0.08 -9.97 4.85
CA VAL A 35 1.06 -9.36 5.55
C VAL A 35 2.29 -9.48 4.68
N PHE A 36 2.98 -8.38 4.46
CA PHE A 36 4.17 -8.30 3.63
C PHE A 36 5.35 -7.68 4.37
N LYS A 37 6.54 -8.09 3.95
CA LYS A 37 7.81 -7.47 4.34
C LYS A 37 8.60 -7.17 3.08
N THR A 38 9.26 -6.02 3.04
CA THR A 38 10.16 -5.63 1.96
C THR A 38 11.28 -4.77 2.53
N GLU A 39 12.36 -4.63 1.78
CA GLU A 39 13.44 -3.72 2.09
C GLU A 39 13.42 -2.56 1.11
N ARG A 40 13.60 -1.34 1.59
CA ARG A 40 13.74 -0.14 0.77
C ARG A 40 15.00 0.61 1.20
N GLY A 41 16.09 0.37 0.48
CA GLY A 41 17.42 0.81 0.87
C GLY A 41 17.89 0.05 2.11
N ASP A 42 18.20 0.77 3.18
CA ASP A 42 18.57 0.28 4.50
C ASP A 42 17.39 0.12 5.47
N LYS A 43 16.16 0.45 5.00
CA LYS A 43 14.94 0.40 5.82
C LYS A 43 14.14 -0.85 5.56
N VAL A 44 13.62 -1.43 6.63
CA VAL A 44 12.63 -2.50 6.57
C VAL A 44 11.24 -1.89 6.58
N VAL A 45 10.44 -2.28 5.59
CA VAL A 45 9.04 -1.87 5.45
C VAL A 45 8.16 -3.09 5.59
N CYS A 46 7.32 -3.10 6.61
CA CYS A 46 6.29 -4.10 6.79
C CYS A 46 4.93 -3.45 6.54
N TYR A 47 4.03 -4.16 5.92
CA TYR A 47 2.68 -3.65 5.73
C TYR A 47 1.65 -4.77 5.65
N ILE A 48 0.43 -4.44 5.99
CA ILE A 48 -0.73 -5.29 5.73
C ILE A 48 -1.60 -4.62 4.69
N ALA A 49 -2.18 -5.43 3.82
CA ALA A 49 -2.96 -4.99 2.67
C ALA A 49 -4.26 -5.76 2.55
N SER A 50 -5.30 -5.06 2.10
CA SER A 50 -6.57 -5.65 1.68
C SER A 50 -7.08 -4.94 0.43
N THR A 51 -7.96 -5.64 -0.30
CA THR A 51 -8.74 -5.11 -1.42
C THR A 51 -10.22 -5.15 -1.04
N PRO A 52 -11.07 -4.29 -1.65
CA PRO A 52 -12.48 -4.27 -1.31
C PRO A 52 -13.18 -5.58 -1.70
N ILE A 53 -14.11 -6.01 -0.85
CA ILE A 53 -15.01 -7.14 -1.13
C ILE A 53 -16.21 -6.75 -1.99
N LYS A 54 -16.49 -5.44 -2.10
CA LYS A 54 -17.55 -4.87 -2.94
C LYS A 54 -17.16 -3.45 -3.33
N SER A 55 -17.46 -3.08 -4.58
CA SER A 55 -17.22 -1.74 -5.11
C SER A 55 -18.47 -1.24 -5.82
N GLU A 56 -18.89 -0.02 -5.49
CA GLU A 56 -20.03 0.68 -6.06
C GLU A 56 -19.62 2.09 -6.46
N GLY A 57 -20.43 2.75 -7.29
CA GLY A 57 -20.23 4.13 -7.73
C GLY A 57 -20.46 4.31 -9.21
N ASN A 58 -20.05 5.47 -9.73
CA ASN A 58 -20.24 5.85 -11.15
C ASN A 58 -18.91 5.95 -11.93
N PHE A 59 -17.88 5.25 -11.43
CA PHE A 59 -16.59 5.15 -12.12
C PHE A 59 -16.68 4.18 -13.32
N ASP A 60 -15.88 4.42 -14.37
CA ASP A 60 -15.75 3.48 -15.51
C ASP A 60 -14.66 2.44 -15.20
N LYS A 61 -13.48 2.59 -15.82
CA LYS A 61 -12.30 1.78 -15.53
C LYS A 61 -11.41 2.51 -14.51
N ARG A 62 -10.91 1.77 -13.53
CA ARG A 62 -9.93 2.23 -12.55
C ARG A 62 -8.86 1.17 -12.30
N GLY A 63 -7.74 1.56 -11.72
CA GLY A 63 -6.75 0.62 -11.21
C GLY A 63 -7.29 -0.15 -9.99
N GLU A 64 -6.48 -1.07 -9.48
CA GLU A 64 -6.83 -1.87 -8.30
C GLU A 64 -6.93 -0.97 -7.06
N PRO A 65 -8.08 -0.95 -6.36
CA PRO A 65 -8.21 -0.27 -5.09
C PRO A 65 -7.54 -1.09 -3.98
N PHE A 66 -6.96 -0.39 -3.00
CA PHE A 66 -6.34 -1.04 -1.85
C PHE A 66 -6.44 -0.20 -0.58
N PHE A 67 -6.27 -0.85 0.56
CA PHE A 67 -6.08 -0.25 1.86
C PHE A 67 -4.86 -0.85 2.54
N LEU A 68 -3.99 -0.01 3.09
CA LEU A 68 -2.73 -0.42 3.73
C LEU A 68 -2.63 0.13 5.14
N VAL A 69 -2.00 -0.67 6.02
CA VAL A 69 -1.34 -0.19 7.23
C VAL A 69 0.14 -0.52 7.08
N THR A 70 0.98 0.50 7.05
CA THR A 70 2.42 0.39 6.83
C THR A 70 3.18 0.76 8.09
N ASN A 71 4.24 0.00 8.41
CA ASN A 71 5.20 0.31 9.45
C ASN A 71 6.61 0.30 8.84
N ILE A 72 7.40 1.33 9.13
CA ILE A 72 8.77 1.48 8.63
C ILE A 72 9.70 1.49 9.85
N ASP A 73 10.65 0.55 9.91
CA ASP A 73 11.66 0.46 10.97
C ASP A 73 11.06 0.46 12.40
N ASN A 74 9.90 -0.14 12.59
CA ASN A 74 9.18 -0.17 13.85
C ASN A 74 8.83 1.22 14.45
N ASP A 75 8.73 2.26 13.61
CA ASP A 75 8.18 3.57 13.98
C ASP A 75 6.63 3.51 13.97
N ALA A 76 5.97 4.64 13.90
CA ALA A 76 4.52 4.73 13.85
C ALA A 76 3.93 4.00 12.63
N ASP A 77 2.74 3.47 12.81
CA ASP A 77 1.97 2.91 11.72
C ASP A 77 1.34 4.05 10.89
N GLU A 78 1.22 3.85 9.59
CA GLU A 78 0.67 4.80 8.64
C GLU A 78 -0.48 4.17 7.86
N ILE A 79 -1.63 4.82 7.84
CA ILE A 79 -2.79 4.45 7.03
C ILE A 79 -2.68 5.08 5.64
N SER A 80 -2.86 4.24 4.62
CA SER A 80 -3.03 4.74 3.26
C SER A 80 -4.05 3.93 2.46
N SER A 81 -4.71 4.60 1.52
CA SER A 81 -5.72 3.99 0.66
C SER A 81 -5.68 4.54 -0.75
N SER A 82 -6.05 3.71 -1.71
CA SER A 82 -6.27 4.11 -3.09
C SER A 82 -7.60 3.56 -3.59
N SER A 83 -8.40 4.40 -4.24
CA SER A 83 -9.59 3.96 -4.96
C SER A 83 -9.30 3.63 -6.43
N GLY A 84 -8.00 3.53 -6.82
CA GLY A 84 -7.60 3.16 -8.18
C GLY A 84 -7.69 4.27 -9.23
N PHE A 85 -7.85 5.54 -8.81
CA PHE A 85 -7.88 6.69 -9.69
C PHE A 85 -7.13 7.91 -9.09
N ILE A 86 -6.96 8.96 -9.89
CA ILE A 86 -6.44 10.23 -9.37
C ILE A 86 -7.59 10.93 -8.63
N TYR A 87 -7.40 11.16 -7.34
CA TYR A 87 -8.37 11.85 -6.50
C TYR A 87 -8.58 13.32 -6.88
N SER A 88 -9.77 13.83 -6.57
CA SER A 88 -10.06 15.26 -6.53
C SER A 88 -9.17 15.94 -5.48
N LYS A 89 -8.68 17.13 -5.79
CA LYS A 89 -7.88 17.95 -4.85
C LYS A 89 -8.74 18.67 -3.81
N THR A 90 -10.04 18.70 -4.00
CA THR A 90 -10.99 19.48 -3.19
C THR A 90 -11.89 18.59 -2.31
N SER A 91 -11.68 17.29 -2.31
CA SER A 91 -12.49 16.33 -1.57
C SER A 91 -11.59 15.35 -0.83
N ASN A 92 -11.78 15.21 0.48
CA ASN A 92 -11.14 14.16 1.24
C ASN A 92 -11.72 12.79 0.89
N VAL A 93 -10.96 11.74 1.21
CA VAL A 93 -11.46 10.36 1.17
C VAL A 93 -12.10 10.06 2.52
N GLU A 94 -13.35 9.66 2.53
CA GLU A 94 -14.10 9.34 3.75
C GLU A 94 -13.96 7.85 4.10
N LEU A 95 -13.61 7.57 5.35
CA LEU A 95 -13.71 6.24 5.95
C LEU A 95 -14.92 6.20 6.88
N THR A 96 -15.74 5.16 6.77
CA THR A 96 -16.92 4.99 7.62
C THR A 96 -16.89 3.64 8.33
N PHE A 97 -17.05 3.68 9.68
CA PHE A 97 -17.20 2.53 10.57
C PHE A 97 -18.55 2.65 11.30
N GLY A 98 -19.60 2.03 10.76
CA GLY A 98 -20.96 2.24 11.26
C GLY A 98 -21.37 3.71 11.17
N ILE A 99 -21.43 4.41 12.30
CA ILE A 99 -21.78 5.84 12.36
C ILE A 99 -20.56 6.77 12.47
N LYS A 100 -19.37 6.23 12.73
CA LYS A 100 -18.15 7.01 12.87
C LYS A 100 -17.52 7.27 11.53
N LYS A 101 -16.97 8.48 11.36
CA LYS A 101 -16.32 8.92 10.13
C LYS A 101 -14.94 9.47 10.41
N TYR A 102 -14.01 9.13 9.53
CA TYR A 102 -12.65 9.66 9.46
C TYR A 102 -12.37 10.15 8.06
N TYR A 103 -11.38 11.02 7.91
CA TYR A 103 -11.06 11.63 6.62
C TYR A 103 -9.57 11.51 6.33
N LEU A 104 -9.26 10.98 5.14
CA LEU A 104 -7.90 10.93 4.64
C LEU A 104 -7.69 12.08 3.64
N PHE A 105 -6.51 12.70 3.67
CA PHE A 105 -6.13 13.70 2.68
C PHE A 105 -5.56 13.04 1.43
N PRO A 106 -6.08 13.32 0.23
CA PRO A 106 -5.60 12.72 -0.99
C PRO A 106 -4.43 13.49 -1.59
N TYR A 107 -3.45 12.75 -2.10
CA TYR A 107 -2.42 13.29 -2.98
C TYR A 107 -2.23 12.36 -4.18
N LYS A 108 -2.56 12.83 -5.39
CA LYS A 108 -2.57 12.02 -6.62
C LYS A 108 -3.51 10.82 -6.50
N THR A 109 -2.97 9.61 -6.44
CA THR A 109 -3.72 8.33 -6.46
C THR A 109 -3.85 7.68 -5.08
N VAL A 110 -3.24 8.25 -4.07
CA VAL A 110 -3.25 7.70 -2.69
C VAL A 110 -3.73 8.77 -1.72
N ALA A 111 -4.41 8.36 -0.67
CA ALA A 111 -4.85 9.20 0.44
C ALA A 111 -4.28 8.64 1.75
N TRP A 112 -3.94 9.53 2.69
CA TRP A 112 -3.33 9.21 3.99
C TRP A 112 -4.12 9.83 5.14
N ALA A 113 -3.99 9.25 6.34
CA ALA A 113 -4.43 9.91 7.55
C ALA A 113 -3.66 11.23 7.75
N ASN A 114 -4.24 12.17 8.52
CA ASN A 114 -3.65 13.50 8.65
C ASN A 114 -2.43 13.50 9.57
N ASP A 115 -2.44 12.66 10.61
CA ASP A 115 -1.36 12.53 11.58
C ASP A 115 -1.39 11.17 12.30
N LYS A 116 -0.41 10.94 13.18
CA LYS A 116 -0.26 9.69 13.94
C LYS A 116 -1.44 9.38 14.89
N ASN A 117 -2.19 10.38 15.33
CA ASN A 117 -3.36 10.17 16.20
C ASN A 117 -4.53 9.66 15.35
N ASP A 118 -4.75 10.25 14.17
CA ASP A 118 -5.74 9.76 13.21
C ASP A 118 -5.42 8.32 12.78
N ASP A 119 -4.14 8.00 12.49
CA ASP A 119 -3.71 6.64 12.20
C ASP A 119 -4.09 5.66 13.33
N ALA A 120 -3.77 6.01 14.57
CA ALA A 120 -4.03 5.17 15.74
C ALA A 120 -5.54 4.98 15.98
N ASP A 121 -6.34 6.04 15.82
CA ASP A 121 -7.79 5.99 16.01
C ASP A 121 -8.45 5.15 14.91
N ILE A 122 -8.03 5.29 13.64
CA ILE A 122 -8.52 4.46 12.54
C ILE A 122 -8.18 2.99 12.78
N ILE A 123 -6.93 2.66 13.15
CA ILE A 123 -6.52 1.29 13.48
C ILE A 123 -7.39 0.70 14.60
N LYS A 124 -7.69 1.50 15.62
CA LYS A 124 -8.57 1.08 16.72
C LYS A 124 -9.99 0.77 16.24
N GLU A 125 -10.54 1.58 15.33
CA GLU A 125 -11.84 1.27 14.73
C GLU A 125 -11.78 0.00 13.89
N MET A 126 -10.72 -0.19 13.11
CA MET A 126 -10.51 -1.41 12.31
C MET A 126 -10.44 -2.68 13.16
N GLN A 127 -9.93 -2.58 14.40
CA GLN A 127 -9.89 -3.71 15.33
C GLN A 127 -11.26 -4.05 15.95
N ASN A 128 -12.17 -3.08 16.00
CA ASN A 128 -13.46 -3.19 16.70
C ASN A 128 -14.69 -3.34 15.78
N ASN A 129 -14.50 -3.31 14.46
CA ASN A 129 -15.56 -3.42 13.48
C ASN A 129 -15.35 -4.62 12.56
N ALA A 130 -16.40 -5.11 11.94
CA ALA A 130 -16.35 -6.22 10.97
C ALA A 130 -16.09 -5.75 9.52
N GLU A 131 -16.42 -4.48 9.24
CA GLU A 131 -16.30 -3.89 7.92
C GLU A 131 -16.05 -2.39 8.00
N MET A 132 -15.50 -1.83 6.93
CA MET A 132 -15.38 -0.39 6.72
C MET A 132 -15.76 -0.03 5.28
N ILE A 133 -16.19 1.22 5.09
CA ILE A 133 -16.46 1.79 3.77
C ILE A 133 -15.46 2.91 3.51
N VAL A 134 -14.87 2.89 2.33
CA VAL A 134 -13.97 3.92 1.82
C VAL A 134 -14.67 4.62 0.65
N SER A 135 -14.92 5.92 0.77
CA SER A 135 -15.56 6.71 -0.28
C SER A 135 -14.58 7.76 -0.82
N GLY A 136 -14.27 7.68 -2.11
CA GLY A 136 -13.36 8.58 -2.79
C GLY A 136 -13.99 9.27 -4.00
N VAL A 137 -13.61 10.52 -4.23
CA VAL A 137 -14.02 11.32 -5.39
C VAL A 137 -12.83 11.45 -6.35
N ALA A 138 -13.01 11.02 -7.58
CA ALA A 138 -12.02 11.17 -8.65
C ALA A 138 -11.92 12.62 -9.14
N ARG A 139 -10.83 12.95 -9.81
CA ARG A 139 -10.58 14.30 -10.38
C ARG A 139 -11.66 14.75 -11.38
N ASP A 140 -12.31 13.83 -12.05
CA ASP A 140 -13.42 14.08 -12.99
C ASP A 140 -14.80 14.11 -12.31
N GLY A 141 -14.86 14.02 -10.98
CA GLY A 141 -16.07 14.08 -10.17
C GLY A 141 -16.77 12.72 -10.00
N LYS A 142 -16.26 11.64 -10.57
CA LYS A 142 -16.79 10.29 -10.35
C LYS A 142 -16.50 9.81 -8.94
N ILE A 143 -17.38 8.97 -8.40
CA ILE A 143 -17.32 8.50 -7.02
C ILE A 143 -17.11 6.99 -7.03
N ALA A 144 -16.24 6.51 -6.14
CA ALA A 144 -16.13 5.11 -5.76
C ALA A 144 -16.48 4.94 -4.29
N ILE A 145 -17.24 3.89 -3.99
CA ILE A 145 -17.61 3.46 -2.65
C ILE A 145 -17.17 2.02 -2.52
N ASP A 146 -16.11 1.81 -1.76
CA ASP A 146 -15.42 0.53 -1.61
C ASP A 146 -15.65 -0.02 -0.20
N LYS A 147 -16.25 -1.21 -0.13
CA LYS A 147 -16.47 -1.92 1.12
C LYS A 147 -15.34 -2.91 1.35
N TYR A 148 -14.68 -2.81 2.49
CA TYR A 148 -13.63 -3.72 2.95
C TYR A 148 -14.14 -4.57 4.11
N SER A 149 -13.79 -5.84 4.08
CA SER A 149 -13.91 -6.72 5.24
C SER A 149 -12.76 -6.45 6.21
N LEU A 150 -13.07 -6.45 7.51
CA LEU A 150 -12.04 -6.37 8.57
C LEU A 150 -11.80 -7.73 9.23
N ILE A 151 -12.36 -8.81 8.64
CA ILE A 151 -12.13 -10.17 9.09
C ILE A 151 -10.66 -10.55 8.80
N GLY A 152 -9.93 -10.92 9.85
CA GLY A 152 -8.49 -11.20 9.78
C GLY A 152 -7.59 -9.99 10.07
N PHE A 153 -8.12 -8.77 10.15
CA PHE A 153 -7.34 -7.57 10.40
C PHE A 153 -6.52 -7.65 11.70
N VAL A 154 -7.14 -8.02 12.82
CA VAL A 154 -6.48 -8.11 14.14
C VAL A 154 -5.29 -9.07 14.12
N HIS A 155 -5.43 -10.22 13.46
CA HIS A 155 -4.35 -11.20 13.34
C HIS A 155 -3.23 -10.70 12.43
N SER A 156 -3.59 -10.06 11.31
CA SER A 156 -2.63 -9.45 10.38
C SER A 156 -1.86 -8.31 11.04
N TYR A 157 -2.54 -7.45 11.80
CA TYR A 157 -1.92 -6.34 12.51
C TYR A 157 -0.97 -6.82 13.61
N LYS A 158 -1.35 -7.86 14.37
CA LYS A 158 -0.45 -8.51 15.33
C LYS A 158 0.80 -9.06 14.64
N LYS A 159 0.63 -9.73 13.49
CA LYS A 159 1.75 -10.27 12.72
C LYS A 159 2.64 -9.16 12.14
N LEU A 160 2.05 -8.06 11.67
CA LEU A 160 2.79 -6.87 11.24
C LEU A 160 3.75 -6.38 12.33
N LYS A 161 3.23 -6.18 13.54
CA LYS A 161 4.04 -5.71 14.69
C LYS A 161 5.15 -6.70 15.04
N GLU A 162 4.87 -8.00 14.99
CA GLU A 162 5.86 -9.05 15.24
C GLU A 162 7.03 -9.01 14.26
N ILE A 163 6.74 -8.97 12.94
CA ILE A 163 7.78 -9.03 11.90
C ILE A 163 8.59 -7.73 11.77
N CYS A 164 7.99 -6.58 12.12
CA CYS A 164 8.68 -5.30 12.11
C CYS A 164 9.54 -5.04 13.36
N GLN A 165 9.26 -5.71 14.48
CA GLN A 165 10.09 -5.59 15.69
C GLN A 165 11.38 -6.41 15.61
N ASN A 166 11.39 -7.50 14.86
CA ASN A 166 12.53 -8.43 14.74
C ASN A 166 13.56 -7.96 13.68
N ILE A 167 13.88 -6.67 13.66
CA ILE A 167 14.88 -6.09 12.75
C ILE A 167 16.22 -6.01 13.54
N HIS A 168 16.92 -7.17 13.63
CA HIS A 168 18.31 -7.25 14.12
C HIS A 168 19.06 -8.32 13.34
#